data_9b522689a1bbd6cb8c07f1d2f8aa726d
#
_entry.id   9b522689a1bbd6cb8c07f1d2f8aa726d
#
_cell.length_a   1.000
_cell.length_b   1.000
_cell.length_c   1.000
_cell.angle_alpha   90.00
_cell.angle_beta   90.00
_cell.angle_gamma   90.00
#
_symmetry.space_group_name_H-M   'P 1'
#
loop_
_entity.id
_entity.type
_entity.pdbx_description
1 polymer ?
#
loop_
_entity_poly.entity_id
_entity_poly.type
_entity_poly.pdbx_seq_one_letter_code
_entity_poly.pdbx_strand_id
1 'polypeptide(L)'
;MAVDIFAKLGDIKGESIDAKHKDEIEVLSFSWGVTNSAPAGAGGGSGAGKATFQDLSIVHRIDQASPQLLLSCATGKHLPEATITHRKAGKGQEEYLIFKLNDVIITGVTHNRNDGEPGTTSETVTLAFAKVAIEYKPQKADGSLDAGVHFKYDIKSNKTF
;
A
#
# COMPACT_ATOMS: atom_id res chain seq x y z
N MET A 1 14.31 -11.32 -8.54
CA MET A 1 14.41 -11.46 -7.09
C MET A 1 13.01 -11.49 -6.49
N ALA A 2 12.69 -12.52 -5.74
CA ALA A 2 11.39 -12.60 -5.09
C ALA A 2 11.25 -11.48 -4.05
N VAL A 3 10.10 -10.87 -4.01
CA VAL A 3 9.75 -9.82 -3.05
C VAL A 3 8.47 -10.26 -2.33
N ASP A 4 8.49 -10.22 -1.02
CA ASP A 4 7.29 -10.43 -0.21
C ASP A 4 6.65 -9.09 0.12
N ILE A 5 5.34 -9.01 -0.01
CA ILE A 5 4.58 -7.82 0.34
C ILE A 5 3.53 -8.23 1.37
N PHE A 6 3.49 -7.50 2.47
CA PHE A 6 2.53 -7.71 3.55
C PHE A 6 1.72 -6.44 3.79
N ALA A 7 0.42 -6.61 4.04
CA ALA A 7 -0.45 -5.49 4.39
C ALA A 7 -1.06 -5.72 5.78
N LYS A 8 -0.88 -4.74 6.64
CA LYS A 8 -1.54 -4.66 7.92
C LYS A 8 -2.58 -3.54 7.85
N LEU A 9 -3.85 -3.89 7.82
CA LEU A 9 -4.96 -2.96 7.68
C LEU A 9 -5.71 -2.84 9.02
N GLY A 10 -5.33 -1.87 9.84
CA GLY A 10 -5.90 -1.72 11.18
C GLY A 10 -5.76 -3.00 12.01
N ASP A 11 -6.86 -3.47 12.55
CA ASP A 11 -6.94 -4.72 13.30
C ASP A 11 -7.46 -5.92 12.49
N ILE A 12 -7.65 -5.75 11.20
CA ILE A 12 -8.13 -6.82 10.30
C ILE A 12 -7.02 -7.86 10.12
N LYS A 13 -7.34 -9.11 10.45
CA LYS A 13 -6.36 -10.20 10.39
C LYS A 13 -6.44 -10.98 9.10
N GLY A 14 -5.28 -11.10 8.43
CA GLY A 14 -5.08 -12.02 7.32
C GLY A 14 -4.57 -13.37 7.80
N GLU A 15 -3.90 -14.09 6.91
CA GLU A 15 -3.46 -15.47 7.17
C GLU A 15 -1.96 -15.67 7.04
N SER A 16 -1.16 -14.61 7.06
CA SER A 16 0.29 -14.77 7.03
C SER A 16 0.79 -15.51 8.26
N ILE A 17 1.66 -16.49 8.03
CA ILE A 17 2.35 -17.23 9.09
C ILE A 17 3.78 -16.76 9.28
N ASP A 18 4.20 -15.73 8.59
CA ASP A 18 5.54 -15.17 8.70
C ASP A 18 5.79 -14.68 10.14
N ALA A 19 6.98 -14.95 10.66
CA ALA A 19 7.30 -14.65 12.06
C ALA A 19 7.22 -13.15 12.40
N LYS A 20 7.55 -12.28 11.43
CA LYS A 20 7.51 -10.82 11.61
C LYS A 20 6.20 -10.18 11.17
N HIS A 21 5.43 -10.88 10.34
CA HIS A 21 4.20 -10.39 9.74
C HIS A 21 3.04 -11.35 9.96
N LYS A 22 3.01 -11.95 11.15
CA LYS A 22 1.96 -12.89 11.52
C LYS A 22 0.59 -12.21 11.47
N ASP A 23 -0.38 -12.91 10.89
CA ASP A 23 -1.77 -12.45 10.76
C ASP A 23 -1.93 -11.21 9.86
N GLU A 24 -0.92 -10.84 9.11
CA GLU A 24 -1.06 -9.82 8.07
C GLU A 24 -1.55 -10.44 6.76
N ILE A 25 -1.93 -9.59 5.82
CA ILE A 25 -2.37 -10.04 4.50
C ILE A 25 -1.16 -10.20 3.59
N GLU A 26 -1.00 -11.38 3.00
CA GLU A 26 0.03 -11.59 1.98
C GLU A 26 -0.46 -11.01 0.66
N VAL A 27 0.29 -10.07 0.10
CA VAL A 27 -0.09 -9.31 -1.09
C VAL A 27 0.59 -9.87 -2.32
N LEU A 28 -0.18 -10.10 -3.38
CA LEU A 28 0.32 -10.60 -4.66
C LEU A 28 0.82 -9.46 -5.56
N SER A 29 0.09 -8.35 -5.59
CA SER A 29 0.46 -7.18 -6.37
C SER A 29 0.01 -5.89 -5.71
N PHE A 30 0.67 -4.80 -6.07
CA PHE A 30 0.52 -3.49 -5.45
C PHE A 30 0.56 -2.42 -6.52
N SER A 31 -0.27 -1.38 -6.37
CA SER A 31 -0.27 -0.24 -7.29
C SER A 31 -0.65 1.04 -6.54
N TRP A 32 0.12 2.09 -6.76
CA TRP A 32 -0.17 3.41 -6.24
C TRP A 32 0.58 4.46 -7.05
N GLY A 33 0.06 5.69 -7.05
CA GLY A 33 0.73 6.77 -7.75
C GLY A 33 0.11 8.13 -7.46
N VAL A 34 0.79 9.17 -7.92
CA VAL A 34 0.36 10.55 -7.85
C VAL A 34 0.56 11.22 -9.20
N THR A 35 -0.38 12.05 -9.60
CA THR A 35 -0.30 12.84 -10.82
C THR A 35 -0.43 14.32 -10.50
N ASN A 36 0.12 15.17 -11.37
CA ASN A 36 -0.01 16.61 -11.23
C ASN A 36 -0.49 17.19 -12.57
N SER A 37 -1.48 18.06 -12.53
CA SER A 37 -2.13 18.64 -13.70
C SER A 37 -1.43 19.88 -14.26
N ALA A 38 -0.28 20.28 -13.70
CA ALA A 38 0.44 21.45 -14.19
C ALA A 38 0.89 21.26 -15.65
N PRO A 39 0.47 22.13 -16.59
CA PRO A 39 0.92 22.03 -17.96
C PRO A 39 2.40 22.42 -18.05
N ALA A 40 3.23 21.54 -18.59
CA ALA A 40 4.62 21.82 -18.86
C ALA A 40 4.70 22.92 -19.94
N GLY A 41 5.39 24.02 -19.64
CA GLY A 41 5.62 25.09 -20.58
C GLY A 41 4.56 26.19 -20.61
N ALA A 42 3.65 26.25 -19.68
CA ALA A 42 2.80 27.43 -19.49
C ALA A 42 3.67 28.58 -18.95
N GLY A 43 4.05 29.46 -19.88
CA GLY A 43 4.89 30.60 -19.54
C GLY A 43 4.23 31.52 -18.51
N GLY A 44 5.02 31.97 -17.56
CA GLY A 44 4.76 33.14 -16.76
C GLY A 44 3.54 33.09 -15.86
N GLY A 45 3.72 32.64 -14.65
CA GLY A 45 2.72 32.77 -13.62
C GLY A 45 2.06 31.47 -13.23
N SER A 46 2.83 30.63 -12.65
CA SER A 46 2.49 29.76 -11.52
C SER A 46 1.06 29.23 -11.44
N GLY A 47 0.69 28.42 -12.34
CA GLY A 47 -0.31 27.42 -11.98
C GLY A 47 0.40 26.19 -11.48
N ALA A 48 0.80 26.17 -10.21
CA ALA A 48 1.15 24.90 -9.61
C ALA A 48 -0.08 24.02 -9.70
N GLY A 49 -0.04 23.02 -10.58
CA GLY A 49 -1.13 22.09 -10.73
C GLY A 49 -1.39 21.39 -9.41
N LYS A 50 -2.63 21.01 -9.17
CA LYS A 50 -2.99 20.26 -7.99
C LYS A 50 -2.57 18.81 -8.15
N ALA A 51 -1.90 18.25 -7.14
CA ALA A 51 -1.59 16.83 -7.10
C ALA A 51 -2.87 16.01 -6.89
N THR A 52 -3.00 14.92 -7.63
CA THR A 52 -4.06 13.94 -7.45
C THR A 52 -3.43 12.62 -7.04
N PHE A 53 -3.79 12.14 -5.85
CA PHE A 53 -3.31 10.88 -5.34
C PHE A 53 -4.30 9.77 -5.67
N GLN A 54 -3.82 8.72 -6.27
CA GLN A 54 -4.63 7.54 -6.56
C GLN A 54 -4.93 6.77 -5.27
N ASP A 55 -6.03 6.03 -5.26
CA ASP A 55 -6.22 5.04 -4.22
C ASP A 55 -5.13 3.97 -4.33
N LEU A 56 -4.61 3.54 -3.18
CA LEU A 56 -3.64 2.45 -3.16
C LEU A 56 -4.37 1.14 -3.37
N SER A 57 -3.92 0.35 -4.32
CA SER A 57 -4.55 -0.92 -4.69
C SER A 57 -3.64 -2.09 -4.33
N ILE A 58 -4.19 -3.07 -3.65
CA ILE A 58 -3.53 -4.36 -3.41
C ILE A 58 -4.37 -5.48 -3.94
N VAL A 59 -3.72 -6.54 -4.42
CA VAL A 59 -4.37 -7.78 -4.82
C VAL A 59 -3.84 -8.90 -3.94
N HIS A 60 -4.72 -9.68 -3.37
CA HIS A 60 -4.36 -10.84 -2.55
C HIS A 60 -5.35 -11.99 -2.80
N ARG A 61 -5.00 -13.17 -2.34
CA ARG A 61 -5.93 -14.30 -2.37
C ARG A 61 -6.99 -14.09 -1.30
N ILE A 62 -8.23 -14.51 -1.58
CA ILE A 62 -9.28 -14.47 -0.56
C ILE A 62 -8.82 -15.26 0.66
N ASP A 63 -8.94 -14.62 1.82
CA ASP A 63 -8.53 -15.17 3.11
C ASP A 63 -9.53 -14.77 4.21
N GLN A 64 -9.19 -15.02 5.47
CA GLN A 64 -10.06 -14.68 6.59
C GLN A 64 -10.30 -13.17 6.74
N ALA A 65 -9.47 -12.32 6.13
CA ALA A 65 -9.67 -10.88 6.16
C ALA A 65 -10.82 -10.44 5.24
N SER A 66 -11.14 -11.21 4.21
CA SER A 66 -12.06 -10.82 3.15
C SER A 66 -13.45 -10.42 3.63
N PRO A 67 -14.12 -11.16 4.54
CA PRO A 67 -15.41 -10.72 5.06
C PRO A 67 -15.35 -9.39 5.80
N GLN A 68 -14.29 -9.14 6.57
CA GLN A 68 -14.13 -7.88 7.30
C GLN A 68 -13.79 -6.72 6.37
N LEU A 69 -13.04 -6.97 5.29
CA LEU A 69 -12.76 -5.97 4.28
C LEU A 69 -14.04 -5.55 3.55
N LEU A 70 -14.88 -6.52 3.19
CA LEU A 70 -16.19 -6.25 2.59
C LEU A 70 -17.06 -5.43 3.53
N LEU A 71 -17.14 -5.81 4.80
CA LEU A 71 -17.95 -5.10 5.79
C LEU A 71 -17.44 -3.67 6.01
N SER A 72 -16.14 -3.49 6.13
CA SER A 72 -15.53 -2.17 6.32
C SER A 72 -15.77 -1.26 5.11
N CYS A 73 -15.72 -1.82 3.91
CA CYS A 73 -16.05 -1.07 2.70
C CYS A 73 -17.54 -0.68 2.68
N ALA A 74 -18.42 -1.62 2.96
CA ALA A 74 -19.87 -1.40 2.92
C ALA A 74 -20.33 -0.37 3.97
N THR A 75 -19.70 -0.34 5.13
CA THR A 75 -20.06 0.56 6.23
C THR A 75 -19.27 1.86 6.26
N GLY A 76 -18.24 2.00 5.41
CA GLY A 76 -17.38 3.19 5.43
C GLY A 76 -16.54 3.30 6.70
N LYS A 77 -16.17 2.18 7.30
CA LYS A 77 -15.40 2.18 8.54
C LYS A 77 -14.01 2.78 8.33
N HIS A 78 -13.64 3.74 9.20
CA HIS A 78 -12.30 4.30 9.23
C HIS A 78 -11.34 3.37 9.98
N LEU A 79 -10.20 3.12 9.36
CA LEU A 79 -9.07 2.44 9.99
C LEU A 79 -8.04 3.50 10.38
N PRO A 80 -7.54 3.51 11.64
CA PRO A 80 -6.56 4.54 12.05
C PRO A 80 -5.28 4.48 11.24
N GLU A 81 -4.81 3.26 10.95
CA GLU A 81 -3.54 3.04 10.26
C GLU A 81 -3.62 1.85 9.32
N ALA A 82 -2.81 1.91 8.28
CA ALA A 82 -2.46 0.76 7.45
C ALA A 82 -0.97 0.82 7.13
N THR A 83 -0.33 -0.35 7.06
CA THR A 83 1.08 -0.45 6.73
C THR A 83 1.26 -1.49 5.63
N ILE A 84 1.90 -1.10 4.55
CA ILE A 84 2.27 -1.99 3.45
C ILE A 84 3.78 -2.13 3.47
N THR A 85 4.27 -3.34 3.70
CA THR A 85 5.70 -3.62 3.82
C THR A 85 6.17 -4.47 2.65
N HIS A 86 7.20 -3.99 1.96
CA HIS A 86 7.89 -4.73 0.91
C HIS A 86 9.22 -5.23 1.48
N ARG A 87 9.47 -6.52 1.36
CA ARG A 87 10.62 -7.18 1.93
C ARG A 87 11.31 -8.03 0.88
N LYS A 88 12.64 -7.97 0.83
CA LYS A 88 13.42 -8.85 -0.06
C LYS A 88 13.39 -10.26 0.49
N ALA A 89 13.06 -11.22 -0.37
CA ALA A 89 13.16 -12.62 -0.01
C ALA A 89 14.62 -13.05 0.08
N GLY A 90 14.91 -13.97 0.97
CA GLY A 90 16.24 -14.54 1.14
C GLY A 90 16.85 -14.24 2.51
N LYS A 91 18.15 -14.46 2.61
CA LYS A 91 18.90 -14.32 3.86
C LYS A 91 18.88 -12.86 4.32
N GLY A 92 18.38 -12.63 5.55
CA GLY A 92 18.28 -11.28 6.12
C GLY A 92 16.89 -10.67 6.04
N GLN A 93 16.06 -11.03 5.07
CA GLN A 93 14.65 -10.60 4.94
C GLN A 93 14.47 -9.09 5.20
N GLU A 94 15.22 -8.27 4.44
CA GLU A 94 15.30 -6.84 4.66
C GLU A 94 14.05 -6.11 4.14
N GLU A 95 13.41 -5.34 5.02
CA GLU A 95 12.27 -4.48 4.68
C GLU A 95 12.80 -3.19 4.05
N TYR A 96 12.72 -3.10 2.73
CA TYR A 96 13.33 -2.00 1.99
C TYR A 96 12.38 -0.88 1.61
N LEU A 97 11.07 -1.15 1.62
CA LEU A 97 10.06 -0.17 1.23
C LEU A 97 8.83 -0.32 2.10
N ILE A 98 8.47 0.72 2.82
CA ILE A 98 7.36 0.72 3.77
C ILE A 98 6.46 1.91 3.47
N PHE A 99 5.15 1.64 3.32
CA PHE A 99 4.10 2.65 3.24
C PHE A 99 3.32 2.66 4.54
N LYS A 100 3.27 3.80 5.21
CA LYS A 100 2.41 4.01 6.38
C LYS A 100 1.31 4.98 6.01
N LEU A 101 0.07 4.54 6.16
CA LEU A 101 -1.11 5.28 5.81
C LEU A 101 -1.90 5.60 7.07
N ASN A 102 -2.40 6.82 7.19
CA ASN A 102 -3.21 7.23 8.33
C ASN A 102 -4.60 7.65 7.87
N ASP A 103 -5.58 7.40 8.70
CA ASP A 103 -6.99 7.69 8.47
C ASP A 103 -7.46 7.07 7.16
N VAL A 104 -7.54 5.76 7.16
CA VAL A 104 -7.74 4.94 5.96
C VAL A 104 -9.20 4.54 5.82
N ILE A 105 -9.71 4.59 4.60
CA ILE A 105 -11.01 4.04 4.23
C ILE A 105 -10.81 3.03 3.11
N ILE A 106 -11.48 1.90 3.22
CA ILE A 106 -11.53 0.91 2.13
C ILE A 106 -12.57 1.39 1.12
N THR A 107 -12.11 1.80 -0.06
CA THR A 107 -12.96 2.36 -1.10
C THR A 107 -13.50 1.35 -2.08
N GLY A 108 -12.91 0.16 -2.12
CA GLY A 108 -13.37 -0.89 -3.02
C GLY A 108 -12.86 -2.25 -2.62
N VAL A 109 -13.68 -3.26 -2.82
CA VAL A 109 -13.30 -4.68 -2.68
C VAL A 109 -13.94 -5.41 -3.86
N THR A 110 -13.11 -6.00 -4.71
CA THR A 110 -13.55 -6.69 -5.93
C THR A 110 -13.01 -8.10 -5.95
N HIS A 111 -13.86 -9.08 -6.18
CA HIS A 111 -13.45 -10.47 -6.29
C HIS A 111 -13.22 -10.82 -7.76
N ASN A 112 -12.09 -11.44 -8.04
CA ASN A 112 -11.70 -11.84 -9.38
C ASN A 112 -11.24 -13.29 -9.38
N ARG A 113 -11.70 -14.04 -10.40
CA ARG A 113 -11.19 -15.38 -10.68
C ARG A 113 -10.56 -15.36 -12.06
N ASN A 114 -9.29 -15.72 -12.14
CA ASN A 114 -8.60 -15.88 -13.40
C ASN A 114 -8.61 -17.35 -13.80
N ASP A 115 -9.06 -17.63 -15.02
CA ASP A 115 -9.16 -18.98 -15.54
C ASP A 115 -7.79 -19.68 -15.73
N GLY A 116 -6.69 -18.94 -15.61
CA GLY A 116 -5.32 -19.46 -15.78
C GLY A 116 -4.71 -20.17 -14.56
N GLU A 117 -5.28 -19.96 -13.37
CA GLU A 117 -4.82 -20.65 -12.15
C GLU A 117 -5.97 -21.40 -11.50
N PRO A 118 -6.01 -22.73 -11.61
CA PRO A 118 -7.09 -23.50 -11.03
C PRO A 118 -7.16 -23.34 -9.51
N GLY A 119 -8.32 -22.91 -9.02
CA GLY A 119 -8.66 -22.95 -7.60
C GLY A 119 -8.40 -21.69 -6.79
N THR A 120 -7.86 -20.60 -7.37
CA THR A 120 -7.61 -19.37 -6.61
C THR A 120 -8.50 -18.23 -7.07
N THR A 121 -9.29 -17.71 -6.13
CA THR A 121 -9.99 -16.43 -6.30
C THR A 121 -9.15 -15.35 -5.65
N SER A 122 -8.88 -14.29 -6.38
CA SER A 122 -8.17 -13.12 -5.85
C SER A 122 -9.15 -12.02 -5.50
N GLU A 123 -8.70 -11.14 -4.64
CA GLU A 123 -9.45 -9.97 -4.19
C GLU A 123 -8.60 -8.72 -4.39
N THR A 124 -9.20 -7.71 -5.03
CA THR A 124 -8.58 -6.40 -5.17
C THR A 124 -9.18 -5.47 -4.14
N VAL A 125 -8.33 -4.86 -3.32
CA VAL A 125 -8.72 -3.91 -2.28
C VAL A 125 -8.12 -2.55 -2.59
N THR A 126 -8.94 -1.51 -2.59
CA THR A 126 -8.48 -0.14 -2.79
C THR A 126 -8.65 0.66 -1.51
N LEU A 127 -7.66 1.49 -1.21
CA LEU A 127 -7.58 2.27 0.02
C LEU A 127 -7.41 3.75 -0.32
N ALA A 128 -8.24 4.60 0.29
CA ALA A 128 -8.01 6.03 0.37
C ALA A 128 -7.52 6.39 1.78
N PHE A 129 -6.76 7.45 1.89
CA PHE A 129 -6.16 7.82 3.18
C PHE A 129 -5.86 9.31 3.22
N ALA A 130 -5.78 9.87 4.45
CA ALA A 130 -5.51 11.29 4.63
C ALA A 130 -4.02 11.61 4.61
N LYS A 131 -3.17 10.71 5.12
CA LYS A 131 -1.72 10.90 5.18
C LYS A 131 -0.98 9.68 4.69
N VAL A 132 0.14 9.91 4.04
CA VAL A 132 1.04 8.86 3.58
C VAL A 132 2.47 9.18 3.97
N ALA A 133 3.16 8.20 4.52
CA ALA A 133 4.60 8.26 4.77
C ALA A 133 5.25 7.05 4.13
N ILE A 134 6.23 7.30 3.27
CA ILE A 134 6.96 6.24 2.58
C ILE A 134 8.40 6.30 3.01
N GLU A 135 8.97 5.15 3.35
CA GLU A 135 10.39 5.01 3.61
C GLU A 135 10.98 3.99 2.64
N TYR A 136 12.01 4.39 1.93
CA TYR A 136 12.79 3.52 1.07
C TYR A 136 14.22 3.44 1.59
N LYS A 137 14.73 2.23 1.75
CA LYS A 137 16.09 1.99 2.21
C LYS A 137 16.94 1.40 1.09
N PRO A 138 17.91 2.18 0.52
CA PRO A 138 18.80 1.66 -0.51
C PRO A 138 19.66 0.52 0.02
N GLN A 139 19.99 -0.42 -0.85
CA GLN A 139 20.91 -1.51 -0.50
C GLN A 139 22.34 -1.09 -0.74
N LYS A 140 23.20 -1.29 0.25
CA LYS A 140 24.64 -1.08 0.13
C LYS A 140 25.30 -2.22 -0.66
N ALA A 141 26.56 -2.00 -1.04
CA ALA A 141 27.33 -3.00 -1.78
C ALA A 141 27.50 -4.33 -1.02
N ASP A 142 27.48 -4.31 0.31
CA ASP A 142 27.59 -5.50 1.17
C ASP A 142 26.24 -6.22 1.38
N GLY A 143 25.15 -5.72 0.80
CA GLY A 143 23.82 -6.28 0.93
C GLY A 143 23.00 -5.75 2.09
N SER A 144 23.57 -5.01 3.02
CA SER A 144 22.82 -4.35 4.10
C SER A 144 22.05 -3.13 3.58
N LEU A 145 21.07 -2.67 4.35
CA LEU A 145 20.29 -1.50 3.98
C LEU A 145 20.95 -0.22 4.52
N ASP A 146 20.91 0.82 3.71
CA ASP A 146 21.36 2.16 4.09
C ASP A 146 20.25 2.92 4.83
N ALA A 147 20.56 4.14 5.26
CA ALA A 147 19.59 5.03 5.87
C ALA A 147 18.43 5.30 4.92
N GLY A 148 17.22 5.36 5.48
CA GLY A 148 16.01 5.54 4.69
C GLY A 148 15.88 6.92 4.06
N VAL A 149 15.32 6.96 2.87
CA VAL A 149 14.84 8.19 2.22
C VAL A 149 13.34 8.24 2.38
N HIS A 150 12.83 9.41 2.78
CA HIS A 150 11.43 9.55 3.19
C HIS A 150 10.64 10.43 2.24
N PHE A 151 9.37 10.07 2.02
CA PHE A 151 8.33 10.91 1.46
C PHE A 151 7.20 10.96 2.46
N LYS A 152 6.76 12.16 2.84
CA LYS A 152 5.64 12.36 3.76
C LYS A 152 4.73 13.45 3.25
N TYR A 153 3.44 13.14 3.14
CA TYR A 153 2.48 14.08 2.59
C TYR A 153 1.13 13.93 3.27
N ASP A 154 0.56 15.07 3.66
CA ASP A 154 -0.81 15.17 4.16
C ASP A 154 -1.71 15.57 3.00
N ILE A 155 -2.46 14.59 2.49
CA ILE A 155 -3.32 14.78 1.31
C ILE A 155 -4.47 15.73 1.63
N LYS A 156 -5.00 15.64 2.84
CA LYS A 156 -6.16 16.43 3.26
C LYS A 156 -5.83 17.91 3.39
N SER A 157 -4.66 18.25 3.94
CA SER A 157 -4.21 19.64 4.07
C SER A 157 -3.31 20.10 2.91
N ASN A 158 -2.98 19.19 1.99
CA ASN A 158 -2.18 19.45 0.80
C ASN A 158 -0.79 20.03 1.12
N LYS A 159 -0.08 19.38 2.03
CA LYS A 159 1.26 19.80 2.45
C LYS A 159 2.13 18.64 2.92
N THR A 160 3.45 18.82 2.84
CA THR A 160 4.41 17.90 3.46
C THR A 160 4.35 18.01 4.99
N PHE A 161 4.83 16.97 5.66
CA PHE A 161 4.93 16.99 7.13
C PHE A 161 6.20 16.28 7.64
#